data_fefadbd8a479ba58de1be88da821a68f
#
_entry.id   fefadbd8a479ba58de1be88da821a68f
#
_cell.length_a   1.000
_cell.length_b   1.000
_cell.length_c   1.000
_cell.angle_alpha   90.00
_cell.angle_beta   90.00
_cell.angle_gamma   90.00
#
_symmetry.space_group_name_H-M   'P 1'
#
loop_
_entity.id
_entity.type
_entity.pdbx_description
1 polymer ?
#
loop_
_entity_poly.entity_id
_entity_poly.type
_entity_poly.pdbx_seq_one_letter_code
_entity_poly.pdbx_strand_id
1 'polypeptide(L)'
;MTSEERREARYQRRKAKRDEARLRRSKECGDFDEVFSFRHLYLSGKKCCKGVYWKNSTQRYIGNIIPIIAKTHRELQNGTFKHRGFHAFTIMERGKKRYIRSVHITERAVQKCLCDYCLVPIYSACFIYDNSASLKHRGMDFALRRMTCYLQRHYRKYGLEGGVLLYDFHSFFDSAPHEPLFREADRRLHDPKIRELANSFVTDFGSVGLGLGSQVSQTNALMLPNMIDHYFKEVCRIKAYERYMDDGVAISPDIDDLYLCMDGLKI
;
A
#
# COMPACT_ATOMS: atom_id res chain seq x y z
N MET A 1 -18.59 -32.50 22.03
CA MET A 1 -17.96 -31.63 21.03
C MET A 1 -17.28 -32.51 19.98
N THR A 2 -17.77 -32.47 18.77
CA THR A 2 -17.19 -33.20 17.62
C THR A 2 -15.83 -32.61 17.20
N SER A 3 -15.10 -33.29 16.33
CA SER A 3 -13.84 -32.78 15.78
C SER A 3 -14.05 -31.48 14.99
N GLU A 4 -15.16 -31.36 14.26
CA GLU A 4 -15.54 -30.18 13.50
C GLU A 4 -15.87 -28.99 14.40
N GLU A 5 -16.67 -29.21 15.45
CA GLU A 5 -16.98 -28.16 16.44
C GLU A 5 -15.71 -27.61 17.13
N ARG A 6 -14.74 -28.48 17.43
CA ARG A 6 -13.43 -28.03 17.98
C ARG A 6 -12.60 -27.26 16.98
N ARG A 7 -12.66 -27.62 15.69
CA ARG A 7 -11.99 -26.91 14.60
C ARG A 7 -12.59 -25.52 14.40
N GLU A 8 -13.91 -25.44 14.35
CA GLU A 8 -14.64 -24.18 14.21
C GLU A 8 -14.40 -23.26 15.42
N ALA A 9 -14.50 -23.77 16.65
CA ALA A 9 -14.22 -23.00 17.86
C ALA A 9 -12.77 -22.45 17.90
N ARG A 10 -11.80 -23.21 17.38
CA ARG A 10 -10.42 -22.74 17.24
C ARG A 10 -10.30 -21.66 16.17
N TYR A 11 -10.98 -21.80 15.04
CA TYR A 11 -11.03 -20.82 13.99
C TYR A 11 -11.61 -19.48 14.49
N GLN A 12 -12.76 -19.53 15.15
CA GLN A 12 -13.45 -18.34 15.68
C GLN A 12 -12.59 -17.61 16.73
N ARG A 13 -11.94 -18.32 17.63
CA ARG A 13 -11.00 -17.72 18.61
C ARG A 13 -9.82 -17.04 17.93
N ARG A 14 -9.23 -17.65 16.89
CA ARG A 14 -8.13 -17.06 16.12
C ARG A 14 -8.59 -15.82 15.33
N LYS A 15 -9.79 -15.88 14.75
CA LYS A 15 -10.41 -14.76 14.05
C LYS A 15 -10.64 -13.59 14.99
N ALA A 16 -11.30 -13.80 16.14
CA ALA A 16 -11.54 -12.77 17.14
C ALA A 16 -10.24 -12.11 17.62
N LYS A 17 -9.20 -12.89 17.93
CA LYS A 17 -7.88 -12.37 18.32
C LYS A 17 -7.21 -11.52 17.22
N ARG A 18 -7.38 -11.90 15.95
CA ARG A 18 -6.87 -11.09 14.82
C ARG A 18 -7.63 -9.80 14.67
N ASP A 19 -8.95 -9.82 14.81
CA ASP A 19 -9.81 -8.65 14.70
C ASP A 19 -9.55 -7.66 15.84
N GLU A 20 -9.39 -8.16 17.07
CA GLU A 20 -8.98 -7.35 18.23
C GLU A 20 -7.60 -6.69 18.00
N ALA A 21 -6.62 -7.44 17.49
CA ALA A 21 -5.30 -6.91 17.21
C ALA A 21 -5.32 -5.83 16.10
N ARG A 22 -6.21 -5.97 15.10
CA ARG A 22 -6.42 -4.94 14.06
C ARG A 22 -7.02 -3.67 14.66
N LEU A 23 -8.09 -3.82 15.45
CA LEU A 23 -8.75 -2.71 16.09
C LEU A 23 -7.78 -1.95 17.03
N ARG A 24 -6.98 -2.68 17.81
CA ARG A 24 -5.96 -2.08 18.67
C ARG A 24 -4.97 -1.25 17.87
N ARG A 25 -4.38 -1.78 16.78
CA ARG A 25 -3.45 -1.04 15.92
C ARG A 25 -4.09 0.21 15.33
N SER A 26 -5.34 0.11 14.90
CA SER A 26 -6.05 1.26 14.34
C SER A 26 -6.25 2.35 15.39
N LYS A 27 -6.60 1.98 16.62
CA LYS A 27 -6.72 2.92 17.74
C LYS A 27 -5.39 3.52 18.18
N GLU A 28 -4.30 2.73 18.14
CA GLU A 28 -2.94 3.21 18.43
C GLU A 28 -2.44 4.29 17.43
N CYS A 29 -2.98 4.31 16.21
CA CYS A 29 -2.69 5.38 15.24
C CYS A 29 -3.43 6.70 15.56
N GLY A 30 -4.39 6.66 16.48
CA GLY A 30 -5.22 7.78 16.85
C GLY A 30 -6.49 7.93 15.99
N ASP A 31 -7.32 8.87 16.39
CA ASP A 31 -8.51 9.27 15.65
C ASP A 31 -8.18 10.31 14.55
N PHE A 32 -9.21 10.79 13.86
CA PHE A 32 -9.06 11.77 12.79
C PHE A 32 -8.34 13.04 13.27
N ASP A 33 -8.65 13.53 14.46
CA ASP A 33 -8.12 14.78 14.98
C ASP A 33 -6.65 14.64 15.38
N GLU A 34 -6.24 13.50 15.91
CA GLU A 34 -4.85 13.17 16.22
C GLU A 34 -4.01 12.98 14.96
N VAL A 35 -4.50 12.19 13.99
CA VAL A 35 -3.82 11.94 12.71
C VAL A 35 -3.60 13.25 11.95
N PHE A 36 -4.63 14.09 11.86
CA PHE A 36 -4.56 15.37 11.15
C PHE A 36 -4.30 16.57 12.06
N SER A 37 -3.64 16.35 13.21
CA SER A 37 -3.20 17.47 14.06
C SER A 37 -2.34 18.47 13.28
N PHE A 38 -2.37 19.74 13.70
CA PHE A 38 -1.56 20.79 13.08
C PHE A 38 -0.08 20.39 12.96
N ARG A 39 0.46 19.77 14.02
CA ARG A 39 1.86 19.30 14.06
C ARG A 39 2.13 18.24 12.98
N HIS A 40 1.27 17.24 12.83
CA HIS A 40 1.44 16.18 11.84
C HIS A 40 1.33 16.71 10.41
N LEU A 41 0.36 17.57 10.15
CA LEU A 41 0.21 18.25 8.85
C LEU A 41 1.44 19.12 8.52
N TYR A 42 1.96 19.88 9.49
CA TYR A 42 3.16 20.69 9.32
C TYR A 42 4.39 19.84 8.98
N LEU A 43 4.64 18.78 9.75
CA LEU A 43 5.76 17.88 9.51
C LEU A 43 5.65 17.17 8.16
N SER A 44 4.45 16.74 7.78
CA SER A 44 4.19 16.10 6.47
C SER A 44 4.37 17.09 5.33
N GLY A 45 3.92 18.34 5.49
CA GLY A 45 4.15 19.40 4.53
C GLY A 45 5.65 19.68 4.30
N LYS A 46 6.44 19.76 5.37
CA LYS A 46 7.91 19.89 5.26
C LYS A 46 8.56 18.69 4.55
N LYS A 47 8.11 17.46 4.85
CA LYS A 47 8.59 16.25 4.16
C LYS A 47 8.29 16.28 2.67
N CYS A 48 7.12 16.79 2.25
CA CYS A 48 6.75 16.92 0.84
C CYS A 48 7.64 17.88 0.05
N CYS A 49 8.31 18.80 0.73
CA CYS A 49 9.22 19.75 0.11
C CYS A 49 10.65 19.23 -0.06
N LYS A 50 11.01 18.16 0.65
CA LYS A 50 12.37 17.60 0.61
C LYS A 50 12.74 17.13 -0.80
N GLY A 51 13.90 17.55 -1.29
CA GLY A 51 14.40 17.20 -2.62
C GLY A 51 13.81 18.00 -3.79
N VAL A 52 12.84 18.90 -3.53
CA VAL A 52 12.17 19.71 -4.57
C VAL A 52 12.13 21.20 -4.23
N TYR A 53 13.02 21.67 -3.36
CA TYR A 53 13.11 23.09 -2.95
C TYR A 53 13.38 24.07 -4.10
N TRP A 54 13.96 23.59 -5.20
CA TRP A 54 14.23 24.38 -6.40
C TRP A 54 12.95 24.78 -7.17
N LYS A 55 11.80 24.12 -6.91
CA LYS A 55 10.54 24.42 -7.60
C LYS A 55 9.87 25.65 -6.99
N ASN A 56 9.46 26.61 -7.82
CA ASN A 56 8.75 27.82 -7.40
C ASN A 56 7.48 27.52 -6.56
N SER A 57 6.73 26.49 -6.94
CA SER A 57 5.55 26.05 -6.18
C SER A 57 5.89 25.61 -4.76
N THR A 58 7.02 24.93 -4.59
CA THR A 58 7.52 24.49 -3.29
C THR A 58 8.01 25.65 -2.46
N GLN A 59 8.72 26.62 -3.05
CA GLN A 59 9.19 27.82 -2.37
C GLN A 59 8.01 28.67 -1.86
N ARG A 60 6.99 28.88 -2.70
CA ARG A 60 5.75 29.57 -2.30
C ARG A 60 5.02 28.84 -1.17
N TYR A 61 4.98 27.52 -1.23
CA TYR A 61 4.36 26.70 -0.18
C TYR A 61 5.11 26.83 1.14
N ILE A 62 6.43 26.74 1.15
CA ILE A 62 7.26 26.85 2.37
C ILE A 62 7.18 28.26 2.96
N GLY A 63 7.26 29.30 2.13
CA GLY A 63 7.15 30.68 2.60
C GLY A 63 5.81 30.99 3.29
N ASN A 64 4.76 30.21 2.97
CA ASN A 64 3.42 30.36 3.54
C ASN A 64 2.92 29.08 4.26
N ILE A 65 3.83 28.22 4.72
CA ILE A 65 3.46 26.91 5.24
C ILE A 65 2.50 26.98 6.44
N ILE A 66 2.73 27.90 7.37
CA ILE A 66 1.92 28.04 8.59
C ILE A 66 0.47 28.42 8.25
N PRO A 67 0.17 29.52 7.52
CA PRO A 67 -1.20 29.87 7.17
C PRO A 67 -1.87 28.82 6.27
N ILE A 68 -1.13 28.17 5.35
CA ILE A 68 -1.68 27.10 4.51
C ILE A 68 -2.09 25.91 5.37
N ILE A 69 -1.24 25.45 6.29
CA ILE A 69 -1.54 24.33 7.18
C ILE A 69 -2.68 24.68 8.14
N ALA A 70 -2.71 25.89 8.70
CA ALA A 70 -3.81 26.33 9.56
C ALA A 70 -5.16 26.35 8.84
N LYS A 71 -5.18 26.78 7.57
CA LYS A 71 -6.37 26.72 6.71
C LYS A 71 -6.77 25.27 6.44
N THR A 72 -5.82 24.43 6.00
CA THR A 72 -6.07 23.02 5.68
C THR A 72 -6.55 22.23 6.90
N HIS A 73 -5.96 22.47 8.07
CA HIS A 73 -6.39 21.87 9.32
C HIS A 73 -7.85 22.22 9.64
N ARG A 74 -8.24 23.49 9.53
CA ARG A 74 -9.64 23.93 9.73
C ARG A 74 -10.59 23.34 8.71
N GLU A 75 -10.18 23.24 7.43
CA GLU A 75 -10.98 22.59 6.38
C GLU A 75 -11.25 21.11 6.70
N LEU A 76 -10.24 20.40 7.18
CA LEU A 76 -10.37 18.98 7.59
C LEU A 76 -11.27 18.84 8.81
N GLN A 77 -11.07 19.65 9.86
CA GLN A 77 -11.88 19.61 11.09
C GLN A 77 -13.36 19.91 10.81
N ASN A 78 -13.65 20.85 9.93
CA ASN A 78 -15.01 21.24 9.58
C ASN A 78 -15.64 20.36 8.48
N GLY A 79 -14.93 19.35 7.96
CA GLY A 79 -15.42 18.53 6.85
C GLY A 79 -15.59 19.28 5.53
N THR A 80 -14.93 20.41 5.37
CA THR A 80 -15.01 21.27 4.16
C THR A 80 -13.79 21.14 3.24
N PHE A 81 -12.90 20.21 3.57
CA PHE A 81 -11.74 19.91 2.72
C PHE A 81 -12.19 19.41 1.36
N LYS A 82 -11.64 19.99 0.28
CA LYS A 82 -11.93 19.60 -1.10
C LYS A 82 -10.65 19.29 -1.84
N HIS A 83 -10.71 18.29 -2.72
CA HIS A 83 -9.65 17.99 -3.66
C HIS A 83 -9.34 19.19 -4.55
N ARG A 84 -8.05 19.42 -4.81
CA ARG A 84 -7.57 20.62 -5.54
C ARG A 84 -7.27 20.31 -7.01
N GLY A 85 -7.66 19.12 -7.46
CA GLY A 85 -7.41 18.65 -8.82
C GLY A 85 -5.94 18.27 -9.07
N PHE A 86 -5.66 17.93 -10.30
CA PHE A 86 -4.37 17.38 -10.72
C PHE A 86 -3.63 18.30 -11.68
N HIS A 87 -2.33 18.30 -11.57
CA HIS A 87 -1.44 18.76 -12.64
C HIS A 87 -1.02 17.54 -13.46
N ALA A 88 -1.58 17.43 -14.67
CA ALA A 88 -1.36 16.30 -15.53
C ALA A 88 -0.19 16.56 -16.49
N PHE A 89 0.70 15.59 -16.64
CA PHE A 89 1.80 15.62 -17.59
C PHE A 89 2.23 14.20 -17.95
N THR A 90 2.95 14.09 -19.06
CA THR A 90 3.47 12.81 -19.53
C THR A 90 4.97 12.75 -19.33
N ILE A 91 5.47 11.62 -18.87
CA ILE A 91 6.90 11.31 -18.84
C ILE A 91 7.20 10.09 -19.72
N MET A 92 8.41 10.07 -20.26
CA MET A 92 8.97 8.87 -20.90
C MET A 92 9.89 8.18 -19.90
N GLU A 93 9.55 6.96 -19.52
CA GLU A 93 10.35 6.14 -18.60
C GLU A 93 10.70 4.82 -19.26
N ARG A 94 11.99 4.59 -19.50
CA ARG A 94 12.51 3.36 -20.14
C ARG A 94 11.75 3.01 -21.43
N GLY A 95 11.48 4.01 -22.27
CA GLY A 95 10.77 3.85 -23.56
C GLY A 95 9.24 3.74 -23.45
N LYS A 96 8.67 3.68 -22.22
CA LYS A 96 7.22 3.67 -22.01
C LYS A 96 6.71 5.07 -21.68
N LYS A 97 5.62 5.46 -22.31
CA LYS A 97 4.90 6.72 -22.05
C LYS A 97 4.02 6.53 -20.81
N ARG A 98 4.26 7.34 -19.77
CA ARG A 98 3.46 7.31 -18.53
C ARG A 98 2.71 8.62 -18.36
N TYR A 99 1.42 8.54 -18.11
CA TYR A 99 0.57 9.69 -17.81
C TYR A 99 0.49 9.90 -16.31
N ILE A 100 1.04 11.01 -15.82
CA ILE A 100 1.12 11.33 -14.40
C ILE A 100 0.07 12.39 -14.07
N ARG A 101 -0.74 12.13 -13.05
CA ARG A 101 -1.67 13.08 -12.43
C ARG A 101 -1.13 13.48 -11.06
N SER A 102 -0.33 14.53 -11.02
CA SER A 102 0.32 14.99 -9.80
C SER A 102 -0.63 15.84 -8.98
N VAL A 103 -0.88 15.46 -7.73
CA VAL A 103 -1.69 16.23 -6.79
C VAL A 103 -1.02 17.54 -6.37
N HIS A 104 -1.82 18.56 -6.05
CA HIS A 104 -1.33 19.84 -5.54
C HIS A 104 -0.56 19.64 -4.22
N ILE A 105 0.47 20.45 -3.97
CA ILE A 105 1.38 20.26 -2.82
C ILE A 105 0.66 20.28 -1.46
N THR A 106 -0.37 21.09 -1.30
CA THR A 106 -1.18 21.11 -0.06
C THR A 106 -1.90 19.79 0.16
N GLU A 107 -2.51 19.24 -0.88
CA GLU A 107 -3.18 17.95 -0.83
C GLU A 107 -2.18 16.81 -0.63
N ARG A 108 -1.01 16.89 -1.29
CA ARG A 108 0.08 15.94 -1.05
C ARG A 108 0.52 15.92 0.41
N ALA A 109 0.49 17.05 1.12
CA ALA A 109 0.78 17.12 2.55
C ALA A 109 -0.29 16.37 3.38
N VAL A 110 -1.58 16.48 3.00
CA VAL A 110 -2.68 15.73 3.65
C VAL A 110 -2.55 14.22 3.37
N GLN A 111 -2.34 13.84 2.11
CA GLN A 111 -2.12 12.43 1.73
C GLN A 111 -0.90 11.84 2.46
N LYS A 112 0.19 12.60 2.56
CA LYS A 112 1.38 12.16 3.29
C LYS A 112 1.11 12.03 4.79
N CYS A 113 0.35 12.92 5.37
CA CYS A 113 -0.06 12.85 6.77
C CYS A 113 -0.86 11.57 7.02
N LEU A 114 -1.90 11.32 6.21
CA LEU A 114 -2.69 10.11 6.26
C LEU A 114 -1.85 8.84 6.13
N CYS A 115 -0.94 8.80 5.16
CA CYS A 115 -0.08 7.64 4.93
C CYS A 115 0.91 7.42 6.08
N ASP A 116 1.65 8.47 6.51
CA ASP A 116 2.71 8.34 7.50
C ASP A 116 2.19 7.99 8.90
N TYR A 117 1.04 8.53 9.29
CA TYR A 117 0.50 8.39 10.64
C TYR A 117 -0.64 7.39 10.78
N CYS A 118 -1.22 6.90 9.68
CA CYS A 118 -2.33 5.96 9.73
C CYS A 118 -2.16 4.76 8.76
N LEU A 119 -2.22 4.98 7.43
CA LEU A 119 -2.31 3.86 6.49
C LEU A 119 -1.08 2.95 6.51
N VAL A 120 0.14 3.51 6.45
CA VAL A 120 1.38 2.71 6.42
C VAL A 120 1.58 1.92 7.72
N PRO A 121 1.44 2.49 8.93
CA PRO A 121 1.51 1.72 10.17
C PRO A 121 0.51 0.57 10.26
N ILE A 122 -0.74 0.80 9.80
CA ILE A 122 -1.80 -0.21 9.86
C ILE A 122 -1.60 -1.29 8.80
N TYR A 123 -1.33 -0.91 7.54
CA TYR A 123 -1.24 -1.84 6.42
C TYR A 123 0.05 -2.66 6.43
N SER A 124 1.19 -2.05 6.79
CA SER A 124 2.48 -2.75 6.82
C SER A 124 2.48 -3.94 7.79
N ALA A 125 1.63 -3.90 8.83
CA ALA A 125 1.49 -4.99 9.78
C ALA A 125 0.87 -6.28 9.19
N CYS A 126 0.26 -6.20 8.01
CA CYS A 126 -0.31 -7.37 7.34
C CYS A 126 0.47 -7.81 6.10
N PHE A 127 1.46 -7.05 5.66
CA PHE A 127 2.26 -7.42 4.52
C PHE A 127 3.22 -8.57 4.85
N ILE A 128 3.45 -9.42 3.88
CA ILE A 128 4.51 -10.44 4.00
C ILE A 128 5.88 -9.76 4.14
N TYR A 129 6.83 -10.47 4.73
CA TYR A 129 8.20 -9.94 4.88
C TYR A 129 8.83 -9.58 3.53
N ASP A 130 8.53 -10.33 2.48
CA ASP A 130 9.09 -10.18 1.14
C ASP A 130 8.25 -9.29 0.20
N ASN A 131 7.44 -8.37 0.75
CA ASN A 131 6.88 -7.23 0.01
C ASN A 131 7.94 -6.13 -0.01
N SER A 132 8.58 -5.91 -1.14
CA SER A 132 9.85 -5.17 -1.24
C SER A 132 9.70 -3.72 -1.70
N ALA A 133 8.52 -3.32 -2.16
CA ALA A 133 8.33 -1.98 -2.73
C ALA A 133 7.82 -0.97 -1.71
N SER A 134 8.24 0.28 -1.87
CA SER A 134 7.68 1.49 -1.23
C SER A 134 7.49 1.45 0.30
N LEU A 135 8.17 0.56 1.00
CA LEU A 135 8.21 0.46 2.45
C LEU A 135 9.57 0.93 2.99
N LYS A 136 9.57 1.38 4.26
CA LYS A 136 10.79 1.82 4.92
C LYS A 136 11.83 0.68 4.95
N HIS A 137 13.08 0.97 4.60
CA HIS A 137 14.18 0.00 4.48
C HIS A 137 13.96 -1.09 3.42
N ARG A 138 13.03 -0.88 2.50
CA ARG A 138 12.73 -1.74 1.35
C ARG A 138 13.03 -0.97 0.06
N GLY A 139 13.07 -1.66 -1.05
CA GLY A 139 13.36 -1.11 -2.36
C GLY A 139 14.07 -2.13 -3.24
N MET A 140 14.57 -1.70 -4.38
CA MET A 140 15.20 -2.59 -5.37
C MET A 140 16.36 -3.40 -4.78
N ASP A 141 17.27 -2.75 -4.00
CA ASP A 141 18.40 -3.45 -3.38
C ASP A 141 17.95 -4.53 -2.38
N PHE A 142 16.87 -4.29 -1.66
CA PHE A 142 16.29 -5.30 -0.77
C PHE A 142 15.73 -6.46 -1.60
N ALA A 143 14.95 -6.18 -2.66
CA ALA A 143 14.38 -7.18 -3.56
C ALA A 143 15.48 -8.06 -4.16
N LEU A 144 16.51 -7.46 -4.76
CA LEU A 144 17.62 -8.19 -5.38
C LEU A 144 18.37 -9.08 -4.38
N ARG A 145 18.65 -8.58 -3.18
CA ARG A 145 19.30 -9.39 -2.12
C ARG A 145 18.42 -10.59 -1.70
N ARG A 146 17.12 -10.37 -1.56
CA ARG A 146 16.18 -11.45 -1.21
C ARG A 146 16.13 -12.51 -2.31
N MET A 147 15.98 -12.08 -3.55
CA MET A 147 15.98 -12.97 -4.71
C MET A 147 17.26 -13.77 -4.84
N THR A 148 18.43 -13.13 -4.74
CA THR A 148 19.73 -13.80 -4.74
C THR A 148 19.80 -14.88 -3.65
N CYS A 149 19.35 -14.54 -2.44
CA CYS A 149 19.33 -15.49 -1.33
C CYS A 149 18.42 -16.70 -1.60
N TYR A 150 17.25 -16.49 -2.21
CA TYR A 150 16.32 -17.56 -2.58
C TYR A 150 16.89 -18.47 -3.67
N LEU A 151 17.46 -17.91 -4.72
CA LEU A 151 18.10 -18.67 -5.81
C LEU A 151 19.28 -19.49 -5.30
N GLN A 152 20.15 -18.90 -4.48
CA GLN A 152 21.29 -19.63 -3.88
C GLN A 152 20.84 -20.79 -2.98
N ARG A 153 19.82 -20.57 -2.13
CA ARG A 153 19.25 -21.62 -1.27
C ARG A 153 18.60 -22.74 -2.07
N HIS A 154 17.88 -22.38 -3.11
CA HIS A 154 17.24 -23.32 -4.01
C HIS A 154 18.29 -24.18 -4.70
N TYR A 155 19.27 -23.55 -5.35
CA TYR A 155 20.35 -24.24 -6.07
C TYR A 155 21.17 -25.18 -5.17
N ARG A 156 21.53 -24.75 -3.95
CA ARG A 156 22.25 -25.60 -2.99
C ARG A 156 21.48 -26.83 -2.58
N LYS A 157 20.16 -26.79 -2.56
CA LYS A 157 19.34 -27.89 -2.06
C LYS A 157 18.81 -28.78 -3.17
N TYR A 158 18.47 -28.20 -4.30
CA TYR A 158 17.72 -28.85 -5.37
C TYR A 158 18.41 -28.77 -6.74
N GLY A 159 19.54 -28.08 -6.83
CA GLY A 159 20.24 -27.87 -8.11
C GLY A 159 19.39 -27.04 -9.07
N LEU A 160 19.14 -27.60 -10.25
CA LEU A 160 18.30 -27.01 -11.31
C LEU A 160 16.88 -27.57 -11.34
N GLU A 161 16.50 -28.40 -10.36
CA GLU A 161 15.14 -28.96 -10.30
C GLU A 161 14.09 -27.88 -9.99
N GLY A 162 12.89 -28.07 -10.53
CA GLY A 162 11.75 -27.17 -10.33
C GLY A 162 11.69 -26.01 -11.33
N GLY A 163 11.22 -24.87 -10.88
CA GLY A 163 10.99 -23.72 -11.76
C GLY A 163 10.90 -22.38 -11.04
N VAL A 164 10.76 -21.35 -11.87
CA VAL A 164 10.55 -19.96 -11.44
C VAL A 164 9.27 -19.44 -12.13
N LEU A 165 8.32 -18.99 -11.35
CA LEU A 165 7.14 -18.27 -11.84
C LEU A 165 7.40 -16.78 -11.71
N LEU A 166 7.33 -16.08 -12.85
CA LEU A 166 7.33 -14.62 -12.92
C LEU A 166 5.94 -14.17 -13.35
N TYR A 167 5.38 -13.18 -12.68
CA TYR A 167 4.13 -12.58 -13.09
C TYR A 167 4.15 -11.05 -12.93
N ASP A 168 3.35 -10.37 -13.75
CA ASP A 168 3.12 -8.93 -13.74
C ASP A 168 1.62 -8.67 -13.95
N PHE A 169 1.04 -7.70 -13.24
CA PHE A 169 -0.35 -7.31 -13.46
C PHE A 169 -0.45 -6.30 -14.60
N HIS A 170 -1.13 -6.70 -15.66
CA HIS A 170 -1.34 -5.82 -16.82
C HIS A 170 -2.07 -4.53 -16.42
N SER A 171 -1.47 -3.39 -16.79
CA SER A 171 -2.04 -2.05 -16.53
C SER A 171 -2.47 -1.83 -15.07
N PHE A 172 -1.71 -2.36 -14.11
CA PHE A 172 -2.06 -2.46 -12.69
C PHE A 172 -2.66 -1.18 -12.09
N PHE A 173 -1.99 -0.02 -12.32
CA PHE A 173 -2.47 1.25 -11.78
C PHE A 173 -3.74 1.75 -12.48
N ASP A 174 -3.93 1.48 -13.75
CA ASP A 174 -5.08 1.97 -14.52
C ASP A 174 -6.31 1.07 -14.34
N SER A 175 -6.12 -0.22 -14.03
CA SER A 175 -7.20 -1.22 -13.93
C SER A 175 -7.55 -1.64 -12.50
N ALA A 176 -6.86 -1.11 -11.48
CA ALA A 176 -7.05 -1.49 -10.08
C ALA A 176 -8.51 -1.30 -9.61
N PRO A 177 -9.22 -2.36 -9.17
CA PRO A 177 -10.58 -2.24 -8.66
C PRO A 177 -10.58 -1.55 -7.28
N HIS A 178 -11.54 -0.66 -7.03
CA HIS A 178 -11.63 0.07 -5.77
C HIS A 178 -12.31 -0.72 -4.66
N GLU A 179 -13.26 -1.58 -5.00
CA GLU A 179 -14.09 -2.29 -4.03
C GLU A 179 -13.26 -3.14 -3.02
N PRO A 180 -12.24 -3.93 -3.45
CA PRO A 180 -11.38 -4.63 -2.50
C PRO A 180 -10.60 -3.69 -1.56
N LEU A 181 -10.21 -2.51 -2.04
CA LEU A 181 -9.51 -1.50 -1.24
C LEU A 181 -10.43 -0.90 -0.18
N PHE A 182 -11.68 -0.57 -0.53
CA PHE A 182 -12.67 -0.05 0.40
C PHE A 182 -13.00 -1.08 1.49
N ARG A 183 -13.16 -2.35 1.10
CA ARG A 183 -13.36 -3.46 2.04
C ARG A 183 -12.21 -3.61 3.04
N GLU A 184 -10.96 -3.47 2.58
CA GLU A 184 -9.81 -3.51 3.48
C GLU A 184 -9.69 -2.25 4.35
N ALA A 185 -10.08 -1.08 3.85
CA ALA A 185 -10.19 0.14 4.65
C ALA A 185 -11.24 0.00 5.76
N ASP A 186 -12.44 -0.49 5.43
CA ASP A 186 -13.52 -0.73 6.40
C ASP A 186 -13.10 -1.74 7.48
N ARG A 187 -12.36 -2.75 7.09
CA ARG A 187 -11.89 -3.80 7.99
C ARG A 187 -10.78 -3.33 8.95
N ARG A 188 -9.99 -2.34 8.58
CA ARG A 188 -8.75 -1.98 9.28
C ARG A 188 -8.75 -0.61 9.92
N LEU A 189 -9.49 0.35 9.36
CA LEU A 189 -9.56 1.71 9.86
C LEU A 189 -10.81 1.86 10.73
N HIS A 190 -10.65 2.12 12.02
CA HIS A 190 -11.79 2.21 12.94
C HIS A 190 -12.52 3.54 12.81
N ASP A 191 -11.80 4.65 12.52
CA ASP A 191 -12.37 5.99 12.40
C ASP A 191 -13.07 6.17 11.05
N PRO A 192 -14.38 6.47 11.02
CA PRO A 192 -15.13 6.63 9.77
C PRO A 192 -14.68 7.83 8.93
N LYS A 193 -14.26 8.95 9.57
CA LYS A 193 -13.77 10.13 8.83
C LYS A 193 -12.45 9.83 8.11
N ILE A 194 -11.57 9.03 8.76
CA ILE A 194 -10.32 8.57 8.12
C ILE A 194 -10.62 7.68 6.92
N ARG A 195 -11.58 6.74 7.05
CA ARG A 195 -11.98 5.87 5.93
C ARG A 195 -12.56 6.64 4.76
N GLU A 196 -13.47 7.56 5.05
CA GLU A 196 -14.10 8.40 4.02
C GLU A 196 -13.05 9.22 3.26
N LEU A 197 -12.13 9.87 3.98
CA LEU A 197 -11.06 10.65 3.37
C LEU A 197 -10.08 9.76 2.60
N ALA A 198 -9.72 8.58 3.11
CA ALA A 198 -8.84 7.65 2.40
C ALA A 198 -9.47 7.16 1.10
N ASN A 199 -10.76 6.82 1.13
CA ASN A 199 -11.51 6.36 -0.04
C ASN A 199 -11.70 7.50 -1.06
N SER A 200 -11.94 8.75 -0.60
CA SER A 200 -12.07 9.90 -1.50
C SER A 200 -10.81 10.15 -2.32
N PHE A 201 -9.61 9.96 -1.75
CA PHE A 201 -8.35 10.05 -2.48
C PHE A 201 -8.17 8.96 -3.54
N VAL A 202 -8.85 7.84 -3.42
CA VAL A 202 -8.86 6.79 -4.43
C VAL A 202 -9.85 7.14 -5.54
N THR A 203 -11.09 7.51 -5.18
CA THR A 203 -12.17 7.84 -6.14
C THR A 203 -11.91 9.11 -6.94
N ASP A 204 -11.06 10.01 -6.46
CA ASP A 204 -10.67 11.24 -7.18
C ASP A 204 -9.96 10.95 -8.52
N PHE A 205 -9.40 9.76 -8.68
CA PHE A 205 -8.78 9.30 -9.93
C PHE A 205 -9.77 8.68 -10.94
N GLY A 206 -10.99 8.39 -10.55
CA GLY A 206 -12.03 7.77 -11.38
C GLY A 206 -12.80 6.69 -10.63
N SER A 207 -13.59 5.91 -11.34
CA SER A 207 -14.34 4.75 -10.81
C SER A 207 -13.47 3.49 -10.70
N VAL A 208 -12.36 3.47 -11.41
CA VAL A 208 -11.36 2.38 -11.46
C VAL A 208 -9.98 3.00 -11.55
N GLY A 209 -8.99 2.30 -11.08
CA GLY A 209 -7.59 2.67 -11.19
C GLY A 209 -7.06 3.46 -10.00
N LEU A 210 -5.74 3.48 -9.89
CA LEU A 210 -4.96 4.19 -8.89
C LEU A 210 -4.09 5.24 -9.58
N GLY A 211 -4.13 6.47 -9.09
CA GLY A 211 -3.41 7.56 -9.73
C GLY A 211 -1.90 7.49 -9.53
N LEU A 212 -1.16 7.48 -10.64
CA LEU A 212 0.28 7.69 -10.59
C LEU A 212 0.58 9.13 -10.14
N GLY A 213 1.26 9.27 -8.98
CA GLY A 213 1.59 10.57 -8.38
C GLY A 213 0.89 10.84 -7.03
N SER A 214 0.02 9.94 -6.57
CA SER A 214 -0.61 9.94 -5.25
C SER A 214 0.08 8.96 -4.30
N GLN A 215 0.38 9.38 -3.08
CA GLN A 215 0.97 8.48 -2.06
C GLN A 215 -0.07 7.50 -1.51
N VAL A 216 -1.33 7.91 -1.42
CA VAL A 216 -2.44 7.03 -1.03
C VAL A 216 -2.62 5.92 -2.07
N SER A 217 -2.55 6.25 -3.37
CA SER A 217 -2.58 5.25 -4.44
C SER A 217 -1.43 4.25 -4.34
N GLN A 218 -0.20 4.71 -4.06
CA GLN A 218 0.94 3.81 -3.86
C GLN A 218 0.76 2.87 -2.66
N THR A 219 0.21 3.39 -1.56
CA THR A 219 -0.05 2.57 -0.36
C THR A 219 -1.13 1.53 -0.62
N ASN A 220 -2.18 1.89 -1.36
CA ASN A 220 -3.25 0.98 -1.78
C ASN A 220 -2.76 -0.04 -2.82
N ALA A 221 -1.83 0.34 -3.70
CA ALA A 221 -1.19 -0.58 -4.65
C ALA A 221 -0.40 -1.70 -3.94
N LEU A 222 0.15 -1.45 -2.75
CA LEU A 222 0.74 -2.51 -1.94
C LEU A 222 -0.32 -3.41 -1.30
N MET A 223 -1.48 -2.83 -0.96
CA MET A 223 -2.55 -3.54 -0.25
C MET A 223 -3.37 -4.44 -1.17
N LEU A 224 -3.62 -4.02 -2.40
CA LEU A 224 -4.49 -4.74 -3.33
C LEU A 224 -4.05 -6.19 -3.58
N PRO A 225 -2.76 -6.49 -3.92
CA PRO A 225 -2.31 -7.86 -4.13
C PRO A 225 -1.95 -8.61 -2.83
N ASN A 226 -2.15 -8.02 -1.65
CA ASN A 226 -1.74 -8.64 -0.39
C ASN A 226 -2.42 -10.01 -0.12
N MET A 227 -3.64 -10.20 -0.62
CA MET A 227 -4.31 -11.50 -0.50
C MET A 227 -3.61 -12.58 -1.34
N ILE A 228 -3.06 -12.21 -2.50
CA ILE A 228 -2.25 -13.10 -3.34
C ILE A 228 -0.95 -13.47 -2.63
N ASP A 229 -0.30 -12.48 -1.97
CA ASP A 229 0.89 -12.73 -1.16
C ASP A 229 0.65 -13.81 -0.11
N HIS A 230 -0.47 -13.70 0.61
CA HIS A 230 -0.87 -14.69 1.63
C HIS A 230 -1.28 -16.03 1.01
N TYR A 231 -1.96 -16.03 -0.13
CA TYR A 231 -2.28 -17.26 -0.85
C TYR A 231 -1.01 -18.03 -1.22
N PHE A 232 -0.01 -17.38 -1.81
CA PHE A 232 1.27 -17.99 -2.16
C PHE A 232 2.02 -18.54 -0.93
N LYS A 233 2.08 -17.73 0.15
CA LYS A 233 2.80 -18.12 1.37
C LYS A 233 2.08 -19.16 2.22
N GLU A 234 0.76 -19.07 2.36
CA GLU A 234 -0.01 -19.85 3.34
C GLU A 234 -0.73 -21.03 2.72
N VAL A 235 -1.27 -20.90 1.50
CA VAL A 235 -1.99 -21.97 0.80
C VAL A 235 -1.03 -22.79 -0.07
N CYS A 236 -0.35 -22.15 -1.02
CA CYS A 236 0.65 -22.80 -1.88
C CYS A 236 1.95 -23.13 -1.13
N ARG A 237 2.18 -22.55 0.06
CA ARG A 237 3.35 -22.76 0.91
C ARG A 237 4.70 -22.45 0.25
N ILE A 238 4.71 -21.54 -0.72
CA ILE A 238 5.91 -21.09 -1.41
C ILE A 238 6.80 -20.28 -0.45
N LYS A 239 7.93 -20.85 -0.07
CA LYS A 239 8.89 -20.18 0.82
C LYS A 239 9.67 -19.08 0.11
N ALA A 240 10.11 -19.34 -1.12
CA ALA A 240 10.83 -18.41 -1.97
C ALA A 240 9.86 -17.65 -2.86
N TYR A 241 9.19 -16.67 -2.29
CA TYR A 241 8.25 -15.78 -2.97
C TYR A 241 8.52 -14.35 -2.53
N GLU A 242 8.57 -13.46 -3.48
CA GLU A 242 8.78 -12.03 -3.30
C GLU A 242 7.90 -11.23 -4.26
N ARG A 243 7.45 -10.05 -3.83
CA ARG A 243 6.71 -9.11 -4.67
C ARG A 243 7.28 -7.70 -4.60
N TYR A 244 7.41 -7.08 -5.76
CA TYR A 244 7.77 -5.67 -5.93
C TYR A 244 6.67 -4.94 -6.70
N MET A 245 5.75 -4.27 -6.00
CA MET A 245 4.52 -3.65 -6.54
C MET A 245 3.64 -4.68 -7.25
N ASP A 246 3.57 -4.59 -8.56
CA ASP A 246 2.84 -5.43 -9.52
C ASP A 246 3.62 -6.67 -9.94
N ASP A 247 4.95 -6.64 -9.88
CA ASP A 247 5.81 -7.76 -10.22
C ASP A 247 5.94 -8.77 -9.07
N GLY A 248 5.77 -10.05 -9.34
CA GLY A 248 6.00 -11.12 -8.37
C GLY A 248 6.86 -12.25 -8.90
N VAL A 249 7.63 -12.86 -7.98
CA VAL A 249 8.53 -13.98 -8.30
C VAL A 249 8.35 -15.09 -7.27
N ALA A 250 8.06 -16.30 -7.74
CA ALA A 250 7.96 -17.50 -6.91
C ALA A 250 8.92 -18.57 -7.43
N ILE A 251 9.60 -19.29 -6.53
CA ILE A 251 10.52 -20.36 -6.85
C ILE A 251 10.10 -21.61 -6.06
N SER A 252 9.91 -22.75 -6.74
CA SER A 252 9.65 -24.03 -6.11
C SER A 252 10.44 -25.14 -6.79
N PRO A 253 10.90 -26.17 -6.04
CA PRO A 253 11.45 -27.39 -6.61
C PRO A 253 10.35 -28.26 -7.27
N ASP A 254 9.10 -28.04 -6.93
CA ASP A 254 7.94 -28.68 -7.52
C ASP A 254 7.20 -27.71 -8.45
N ILE A 255 7.08 -28.10 -9.72
CA ILE A 255 6.40 -27.29 -10.74
C ILE A 255 4.89 -27.22 -10.49
N ASP A 256 4.30 -28.26 -9.91
CA ASP A 256 2.85 -28.30 -9.61
C ASP A 256 2.48 -27.24 -8.57
N ASP A 257 3.37 -26.95 -7.61
CA ASP A 257 3.20 -25.82 -6.69
C ASP A 257 3.09 -24.48 -7.44
N LEU A 258 3.85 -24.29 -8.52
CA LEU A 258 3.82 -23.06 -9.32
C LEU A 258 2.55 -22.97 -10.18
N TYR A 259 2.06 -24.10 -10.70
CA TYR A 259 0.76 -24.13 -11.36
C TYR A 259 -0.38 -23.80 -10.41
N LEU A 260 -0.34 -24.31 -9.17
CA LEU A 260 -1.31 -23.93 -8.14
C LEU A 260 -1.27 -22.41 -7.85
N CYS A 261 -0.08 -21.80 -7.85
CA CYS A 261 0.06 -20.35 -7.73
C CYS A 261 -0.58 -19.61 -8.91
N MET A 262 -0.37 -20.10 -10.14
CA MET A 262 -0.97 -19.50 -11.35
C MET A 262 -2.50 -19.55 -11.33
N ASP A 263 -3.08 -20.63 -10.83
CA ASP A 263 -4.54 -20.75 -10.71
C ASP A 263 -5.10 -19.70 -9.74
N GLY A 264 -4.40 -19.40 -8.66
CA GLY A 264 -4.75 -18.33 -7.73
C GLY A 264 -4.61 -16.91 -8.28
N LEU A 265 -3.90 -16.71 -9.39
CA LEU A 265 -3.80 -15.40 -10.07
C LEU A 265 -4.97 -15.14 -11.04
N LYS A 266 -5.76 -16.17 -11.39
CA LYS A 266 -6.90 -16.06 -12.31
C LYS A 266 -8.20 -15.60 -11.62
N ILE A 267 -8.14 -15.40 -10.30
CA ILE A 267 -9.24 -14.92 -9.46
C ILE A 267 -9.22 -13.40 -9.44
#